data_73178895e678e87dfb562d36876fe81b
#
_entry.id   73178895e678e87dfb562d36876fe81b
#
_cell.length_a   1.000
_cell.length_b   1.000
_cell.length_c   1.000
_cell.angle_alpha   90.00
_cell.angle_beta   90.00
_cell.angle_gamma   90.00
#
_symmetry.space_group_name_H-M   'P 1'
#
loop_
_entity.id
_entity.type
_entity.pdbx_description
1 polymer ?
#
loop_
_entity_poly.entity_id
_entity_poly.type
_entity_poly.pdbx_seq_one_letter_code
_entity_poly.pdbx_strand_id
1 'polypeptide(L)'
;MTSVSPRVVQLNEANTFLKDHPEIQYVDLLITDMNGIVRGKRVERASLHKVYEKGINLPASLFALDINGSTVESTGLGLDIGDSDRICYPIPDTLCKEPWQKRPTAQLLMTMHELDGHPFFADPREVLRQVVEKFDELGLTLSLIHI
;
A
#
# COMPACT_ATOMS: atom_id res chain seq x y z
N MET A 1 -21.75 -13.54 17.64
CA MET A 1 -21.25 -13.14 16.33
C MET A 1 -19.73 -13.30 16.38
N THR A 2 -19.19 -14.34 15.77
CA THR A 2 -17.75 -14.58 15.68
C THR A 2 -17.16 -13.54 14.72
N SER A 3 -16.37 -12.61 15.25
CA SER A 3 -15.65 -11.64 14.43
C SER A 3 -14.63 -12.42 13.57
N VAL A 4 -14.85 -12.47 12.28
CA VAL A 4 -13.87 -13.01 11.33
C VAL A 4 -12.65 -12.10 11.39
N SER A 5 -11.45 -12.70 11.56
CA SER A 5 -10.20 -11.92 11.60
C SER A 5 -10.07 -11.07 10.32
N PRO A 6 -9.67 -9.79 10.41
CA PRO A 6 -9.47 -8.92 9.25
C PRO A 6 -8.62 -9.58 8.14
N ARG A 7 -7.60 -10.37 8.51
CA ARG A 7 -6.76 -11.13 7.56
C ARG A 7 -7.52 -12.17 6.73
N VAL A 8 -8.55 -12.81 7.30
CA VAL A 8 -9.36 -13.82 6.58
C VAL A 8 -10.25 -13.14 5.55
N VAL A 9 -10.79 -11.96 5.87
CA VAL A 9 -11.60 -11.16 4.93
C VAL A 9 -10.74 -10.75 3.73
N GLN A 10 -9.52 -10.29 3.96
CA GLN A 10 -8.58 -9.87 2.92
C GLN A 10 -8.17 -11.02 1.98
N LEU A 11 -7.90 -12.21 2.50
CA LEU A 11 -7.61 -13.39 1.67
C LEU A 11 -8.77 -13.77 0.76
N ASN A 12 -10.02 -13.59 1.22
CA ASN A 12 -11.20 -13.82 0.40
C ASN A 12 -11.31 -12.83 -0.76
N GLU A 13 -10.90 -11.57 -0.57
CA GLU A 13 -10.81 -10.57 -1.64
C GLU A 13 -9.92 -11.07 -2.78
N ALA A 14 -8.68 -11.49 -2.46
CA ALA A 14 -7.74 -12.00 -3.44
C ALA A 14 -8.30 -13.22 -4.20
N ASN A 15 -8.87 -14.17 -3.47
CA ASN A 15 -9.45 -15.39 -4.05
C ASN A 15 -10.58 -15.08 -5.02
N THR A 16 -11.51 -14.22 -4.61
CA THR A 16 -12.65 -13.81 -5.42
C THR A 16 -12.17 -13.10 -6.67
N PHE A 17 -11.31 -12.09 -6.51
CA PHE A 17 -10.75 -11.34 -7.63
C PHE A 17 -10.04 -12.23 -8.65
N LEU A 18 -9.17 -13.13 -8.20
CA LEU A 18 -8.43 -14.03 -9.08
C LEU A 18 -9.33 -15.04 -9.78
N LYS A 19 -10.43 -15.46 -9.17
CA LYS A 19 -11.44 -16.32 -9.78
C LYS A 19 -12.21 -15.60 -10.88
N ASP A 20 -12.61 -14.34 -10.62
CA ASP A 20 -13.39 -13.54 -11.56
C ASP A 20 -12.54 -12.99 -12.71
N HIS A 21 -11.21 -12.93 -12.51
CA HIS A 21 -10.24 -12.42 -13.48
C HIS A 21 -9.13 -13.44 -13.78
N PRO A 22 -9.44 -14.57 -14.45
CA PRO A 22 -8.47 -15.61 -14.76
C PRO A 22 -7.37 -15.17 -15.72
N GLU A 23 -7.60 -14.11 -16.48
CA GLU A 23 -6.65 -13.53 -17.45
C GLU A 23 -5.47 -12.81 -16.77
N ILE A 24 -5.61 -12.32 -15.53
CA ILE A 24 -4.59 -11.56 -14.83
C ILE A 24 -3.33 -12.41 -14.64
N GLN A 25 -2.19 -11.87 -15.06
CA GLN A 25 -0.87 -12.51 -14.97
C GLN A 25 0.01 -11.87 -13.90
N TYR A 26 -0.11 -10.56 -13.71
CA TYR A 26 0.72 -9.77 -12.81
C TYR A 26 -0.13 -8.90 -11.90
N VAL A 27 0.42 -8.55 -10.75
CA VAL A 27 -0.16 -7.56 -9.83
C VAL A 27 0.91 -6.54 -9.47
N ASP A 28 0.62 -5.27 -9.69
CA ASP A 28 1.45 -4.14 -9.26
C ASP A 28 1.08 -3.77 -7.82
N LEU A 29 2.03 -3.94 -6.92
CA LEU A 29 1.90 -3.60 -5.51
C LEU A 29 2.40 -2.17 -5.34
N LEU A 30 1.50 -1.25 -5.06
CA LEU A 30 1.72 0.19 -5.20
C LEU A 30 1.64 0.91 -3.85
N ILE A 31 2.63 1.75 -3.59
CA ILE A 31 2.67 2.66 -2.44
C ILE A 31 2.97 4.07 -2.94
N THR A 32 2.34 5.09 -2.36
CA THR A 32 2.51 6.48 -2.80
C THR A 32 3.55 7.17 -1.92
N ASP A 33 4.56 7.79 -2.54
CA ASP A 33 5.59 8.54 -1.83
C ASP A 33 5.11 9.96 -1.43
N MET A 34 6.00 10.74 -0.78
CA MET A 34 5.70 12.10 -0.31
C MET A 34 5.42 13.09 -1.44
N ASN A 35 5.83 12.78 -2.68
CA ASN A 35 5.61 13.61 -3.86
C ASN A 35 4.34 13.22 -4.62
N GLY A 36 3.58 12.24 -4.11
CA GLY A 36 2.42 11.69 -4.80
C GLY A 36 2.78 10.73 -5.94
N ILE A 37 4.05 10.32 -6.05
CA ILE A 37 4.50 9.38 -7.06
C ILE A 37 4.22 7.97 -6.58
N VAL A 38 3.57 7.18 -7.44
CA VAL A 38 3.29 5.78 -7.17
C VAL A 38 4.54 4.95 -7.44
N ARG A 39 4.97 4.21 -6.43
CA ARG A 39 6.14 3.32 -6.47
C ARG A 39 5.73 1.91 -6.05
N GLY A 40 6.58 0.92 -6.30
CA GLY A 40 6.26 -0.43 -5.85
C GLY A 40 6.98 -1.54 -6.59
N LYS A 41 6.38 -2.73 -6.52
CA LYS A 41 6.91 -3.95 -7.15
C LYS A 41 5.82 -4.66 -7.94
N ARG A 42 6.19 -5.22 -9.08
CA ARG A 42 5.33 -6.16 -9.82
C ARG A 42 5.59 -7.58 -9.33
N VAL A 43 4.54 -8.30 -9.03
CA VAL A 43 4.59 -9.72 -8.68
C VAL A 43 3.76 -10.54 -9.65
N GLU A 44 4.07 -11.82 -9.76
CA GLU A 44 3.24 -12.76 -10.50
C GLU A 44 1.94 -13.05 -9.74
N ARG A 45 0.87 -13.33 -10.48
CA ARG A 45 -0.43 -13.75 -9.96
C ARG A 45 -0.34 -14.76 -8.81
N ALA A 46 0.49 -15.79 -8.97
CA ALA A 46 0.65 -16.85 -7.98
C ALA A 46 1.19 -16.38 -6.62
N SER A 47 1.85 -15.22 -6.59
CA SER A 47 2.41 -14.63 -5.37
C SER A 47 1.40 -13.82 -4.57
N LEU A 48 0.23 -13.48 -5.12
CA LEU A 48 -0.72 -12.58 -4.49
C LEU A 48 -1.19 -13.08 -3.11
N HIS A 49 -1.42 -14.38 -2.94
CA HIS A 49 -1.79 -14.96 -1.64
C HIS A 49 -0.74 -14.69 -0.55
N LYS A 50 0.55 -14.81 -0.89
CA LYS A 50 1.65 -14.53 0.05
C LYS A 50 1.68 -13.07 0.45
N VAL A 51 1.33 -12.17 -0.48
CA VAL A 51 1.24 -10.72 -0.20
C VAL A 51 0.17 -10.45 0.84
N TYR A 52 -1.00 -11.07 0.72
CA TYR A 52 -2.08 -10.91 1.70
C TYR A 52 -1.76 -11.57 3.06
N GLU A 53 -1.02 -12.67 3.06
CA GLU A 53 -0.66 -13.39 4.29
C GLU A 53 0.46 -12.71 5.07
N LYS A 54 1.50 -12.26 4.38
CA LYS A 54 2.78 -11.86 4.99
C LYS A 54 3.20 -10.43 4.66
N GLY A 55 2.49 -9.76 3.76
CA GLY A 55 2.95 -8.49 3.21
C GLY A 55 4.15 -8.65 2.27
N ILE A 56 4.77 -7.54 1.98
CA ILE A 56 6.06 -7.46 1.27
C ILE A 56 6.98 -6.49 1.99
N ASN A 57 8.28 -6.69 1.82
CA ASN A 57 9.29 -5.77 2.33
C ASN A 57 9.61 -4.70 1.29
N LEU A 58 9.58 -3.44 1.74
CA LEU A 58 10.05 -2.27 1.01
C LEU A 58 10.92 -1.41 1.94
N PRO A 59 11.96 -0.75 1.40
CA PRO A 59 12.83 0.10 2.21
C PRO A 59 12.10 1.36 2.69
N ALA A 60 12.40 1.80 3.90
CA ALA A 60 11.84 3.02 4.48
C ALA A 60 12.26 4.29 3.70
N SER A 61 13.43 4.25 3.06
CA SER A 61 13.95 5.31 2.19
C SER A 61 13.03 5.65 1.00
N LEU A 62 12.08 4.79 0.67
CA LEU A 62 11.06 5.09 -0.33
C LEU A 62 10.34 6.42 -0.04
N PHE A 63 10.11 6.76 1.23
CA PHE A 63 9.51 8.02 1.65
C PHE A 63 10.51 9.18 1.78
N ALA A 64 11.80 8.91 1.61
CA ALA A 64 12.86 9.91 1.59
C ALA A 64 13.22 10.37 0.17
N LEU A 65 12.54 9.89 -0.86
CA LEU A 65 12.86 10.22 -2.23
C LEU A 65 12.31 11.60 -2.63
N ASP A 66 13.13 12.37 -3.35
CA ASP A 66 12.68 13.56 -4.05
C ASP A 66 11.89 13.21 -5.33
N ILE A 67 11.41 14.23 -6.04
CA ILE A 67 10.66 14.05 -7.29
C ILE A 67 11.48 13.37 -8.40
N ASN A 68 12.80 13.45 -8.35
CA ASN A 68 13.71 12.81 -9.32
C ASN A 68 14.08 11.37 -8.91
N GLY A 69 13.67 10.95 -7.71
CA GLY A 69 14.00 9.63 -7.15
C GLY A 69 15.35 9.58 -6.42
N SER A 70 15.93 10.73 -6.11
CA SER A 70 17.15 10.81 -5.29
C SER A 70 16.78 10.81 -3.80
N THR A 71 17.58 10.13 -2.99
CA THR A 71 17.35 10.08 -1.53
C THR A 71 17.74 11.41 -0.88
N VAL A 72 16.84 11.95 -0.08
CA VAL A 72 17.06 13.16 0.74
C VAL A 72 17.50 12.72 2.14
N GLU A 73 18.79 12.64 2.38
CA GLU A 73 19.39 12.11 3.62
C GLU A 73 18.95 12.90 4.88
N SER A 74 18.71 14.19 4.76
CA SER A 74 18.23 15.05 5.88
C SER A 74 16.86 14.64 6.45
N THR A 75 16.13 13.76 5.76
CA THR A 75 14.87 13.19 6.30
C THR A 75 15.08 12.23 7.47
N GLY A 76 16.30 11.70 7.62
CA GLY A 76 16.61 10.64 8.59
C GLY A 76 16.00 9.27 8.23
N LEU A 77 15.57 9.09 6.97
CA LEU A 77 15.04 7.82 6.45
C LEU A 77 15.93 7.24 5.33
N GLY A 78 17.05 7.91 5.05
CA GLY A 78 17.92 7.59 3.94
C GLY A 78 18.88 6.43 4.21
N LEU A 79 19.83 6.27 3.27
CA LEU A 79 20.82 5.21 3.29
C LEU A 79 21.82 5.33 4.45
N ASP A 80 22.06 6.55 4.93
CA ASP A 80 23.01 6.83 6.03
C ASP A 80 22.65 6.14 7.34
N ILE A 81 21.36 5.83 7.56
CA ILE A 81 20.89 5.11 8.76
C ILE A 81 20.66 3.61 8.52
N GLY A 82 21.05 3.08 7.34
CA GLY A 82 21.03 1.66 7.05
C GLY A 82 19.79 1.15 6.31
N ASP A 83 18.94 2.04 5.77
CA ASP A 83 17.80 1.72 4.86
C ASP A 83 17.06 0.43 5.19
N SER A 84 16.61 0.30 6.44
CA SER A 84 15.99 -0.92 6.90
C SER A 84 14.60 -1.13 6.26
N ASP A 85 14.37 -2.34 5.79
CA ASP A 85 13.08 -2.75 5.26
C ASP A 85 11.97 -2.64 6.32
N ARG A 86 10.79 -2.27 5.85
CA ARG A 86 9.53 -2.28 6.57
C ARG A 86 8.54 -3.21 5.87
N ILE A 87 7.51 -3.63 6.58
CA ILE A 87 6.49 -4.53 6.01
C ILE A 87 5.35 -3.68 5.44
N CYS A 88 5.02 -3.93 4.17
CA CYS A 88 3.86 -3.32 3.53
C CYS A 88 2.74 -4.34 3.41
N TYR A 89 1.54 -3.95 3.84
CA TYR A 89 0.32 -4.76 3.76
C TYR A 89 -0.67 -4.20 2.75
N PRO A 90 -1.51 -5.06 2.12
CA PRO A 90 -2.60 -4.64 1.26
C PRO A 90 -3.59 -3.71 1.97
N ILE A 91 -4.05 -2.70 1.24
CA ILE A 91 -5.20 -1.89 1.66
C ILE A 91 -6.46 -2.58 1.11
N PRO A 92 -7.43 -2.94 1.97
CA PRO A 92 -8.66 -3.60 1.54
C PRO A 92 -9.40 -2.81 0.46
N ASP A 93 -10.10 -3.53 -0.41
CA ASP A 93 -10.96 -2.98 -1.47
C ASP A 93 -10.22 -2.12 -2.52
N THR A 94 -8.89 -2.31 -2.65
CA THR A 94 -8.08 -1.59 -3.65
C THR A 94 -7.55 -2.46 -4.77
N LEU A 95 -7.81 -3.76 -4.73
CA LEU A 95 -7.39 -4.69 -5.79
C LEU A 95 -8.29 -4.53 -7.01
N CYS A 96 -7.74 -4.01 -8.11
CA CYS A 96 -8.48 -3.78 -9.33
C CYS A 96 -7.63 -3.99 -10.58
N LYS A 97 -8.28 -4.14 -11.75
CA LYS A 97 -7.59 -4.28 -13.04
C LYS A 97 -6.98 -2.97 -13.51
N GLU A 98 -5.84 -3.07 -14.19
CA GLU A 98 -5.20 -1.97 -14.93
C GLU A 98 -5.54 -2.07 -16.43
N PRO A 99 -6.59 -1.39 -16.90
CA PRO A 99 -7.04 -1.54 -18.30
C PRO A 99 -6.07 -0.93 -19.33
N TRP A 100 -5.13 -0.07 -18.90
CA TRP A 100 -4.12 0.56 -19.75
C TRP A 100 -2.89 -0.30 -20.03
N GLN A 101 -2.71 -1.40 -19.29
CA GLN A 101 -1.55 -2.27 -19.46
C GLN A 101 -1.72 -3.19 -20.68
N LYS A 102 -0.63 -3.37 -21.45
CA LYS A 102 -0.59 -4.31 -22.56
C LYS A 102 -0.73 -5.76 -22.13
N ARG A 103 -0.20 -6.10 -20.96
CA ARG A 103 -0.32 -7.43 -20.34
C ARG A 103 -1.43 -7.37 -19.29
N PRO A 104 -2.26 -8.41 -19.15
CA PRO A 104 -3.30 -8.46 -18.12
C PRO A 104 -2.70 -8.31 -16.73
N THR A 105 -2.82 -7.11 -16.17
CA THR A 105 -2.23 -6.71 -14.88
C THR A 105 -3.33 -6.15 -13.98
N ALA A 106 -3.22 -6.39 -12.70
CA ALA A 106 -4.00 -5.75 -11.66
C ALA A 106 -3.09 -4.85 -10.82
N GLN A 107 -3.68 -3.92 -10.07
CA GLN A 107 -3.01 -3.12 -9.07
C GLN A 107 -3.59 -3.38 -7.69
N LEU A 108 -2.76 -3.19 -6.67
CA LEU A 108 -3.13 -3.32 -5.26
C LEU A 108 -2.38 -2.24 -4.47
N LEU A 109 -3.11 -1.38 -3.77
CA LEU A 109 -2.49 -0.37 -2.93
C LEU A 109 -1.99 -0.99 -1.63
N MET A 110 -0.84 -0.49 -1.18
CA MET A 110 -0.14 -0.97 0.01
C MET A 110 0.02 0.17 1.02
N THR A 111 0.14 -0.18 2.30
CA THR A 111 0.51 0.72 3.39
C THR A 111 1.65 0.12 4.18
N MET A 112 2.59 0.96 4.64
CA MET A 112 3.79 0.54 5.33
C MET A 112 3.59 0.49 6.85
N HIS A 113 4.19 -0.53 7.47
CA HIS A 113 4.16 -0.73 8.90
C HIS A 113 5.56 -0.99 9.45
N GLU A 114 5.78 -0.61 10.69
CA GLU A 114 6.94 -1.01 11.47
C GLU A 114 6.95 -2.53 11.70
N LEU A 115 8.10 -3.07 12.06
CA LEU A 115 8.24 -4.51 12.31
C LEU A 115 7.41 -5.01 13.50
N ASP A 116 7.04 -4.13 14.41
CA ASP A 116 6.14 -4.41 15.54
C ASP A 116 4.64 -4.34 15.17
N GLY A 117 4.34 -3.99 13.92
CA GLY A 117 2.98 -3.93 13.36
C GLY A 117 2.28 -2.57 13.47
N HIS A 118 2.91 -1.57 14.09
CA HIS A 118 2.36 -0.21 14.08
C HIS A 118 2.48 0.42 12.69
N PRO A 119 1.52 1.28 12.26
CA PRO A 119 1.64 2.03 11.03
C PRO A 119 2.93 2.85 10.98
N PHE A 120 3.58 2.89 9.81
CA PHE A 120 4.82 3.64 9.66
C PHE A 120 4.52 5.14 9.60
N PHE A 121 5.18 5.90 10.47
CA PHE A 121 4.89 7.33 10.68
C PHE A 121 5.11 8.22 9.44
N ALA A 122 6.00 7.80 8.53
CA ALA A 122 6.32 8.55 7.32
C ALA A 122 5.49 8.13 6.09
N ASP A 123 4.57 7.15 6.23
CA ASP A 123 3.63 6.82 5.17
C ASP A 123 2.60 7.96 5.00
N PRO A 124 2.59 8.67 3.86
CA PRO A 124 1.68 9.81 3.65
C PRO A 124 0.21 9.45 3.79
N ARG A 125 -0.14 8.22 3.42
CA ARG A 125 -1.50 7.70 3.53
C ARG A 125 -1.92 7.54 5.00
N GLU A 126 -1.00 7.08 5.84
CA GLU A 126 -1.24 6.97 7.28
C GLU A 126 -1.40 8.34 7.93
N VAL A 127 -0.58 9.31 7.54
CA VAL A 127 -0.72 10.70 8.01
C VAL A 127 -2.09 11.26 7.65
N LEU A 128 -2.55 11.05 6.40
CA LEU A 128 -3.87 11.48 5.95
C LEU A 128 -4.98 10.76 6.75
N ARG A 129 -4.86 9.45 6.97
CA ARG A 129 -5.83 8.67 7.73
C ARG A 129 -6.04 9.24 9.13
N GLN A 130 -4.95 9.56 9.84
CA GLN A 130 -5.01 10.16 11.17
C GLN A 130 -5.69 11.55 11.18
N VAL A 131 -5.50 12.33 10.11
CA VAL A 131 -6.18 13.61 9.96
C VAL A 131 -7.68 13.41 9.73
N VAL A 132 -8.04 12.48 8.83
CA VAL A 132 -9.46 12.16 8.54
C VAL A 132 -10.18 11.70 9.80
N GLU A 133 -9.56 10.84 10.62
CA GLU A 133 -10.16 10.39 11.88
C GLU A 133 -10.48 11.56 12.83
N LYS A 134 -9.63 12.58 12.91
CA LYS A 134 -9.92 13.78 13.70
C LYS A 134 -11.10 14.58 13.15
N PHE A 135 -11.30 14.61 11.82
CA PHE A 135 -12.49 15.21 11.23
C PHE A 135 -13.74 14.42 11.60
N ASP A 136 -13.68 13.09 11.53
CA ASP A 136 -14.81 12.21 11.90
C ASP A 136 -15.20 12.38 13.37
N GLU A 137 -14.22 12.49 14.29
CA GLU A 137 -14.47 12.78 15.72
C GLU A 137 -15.22 14.09 15.95
N LEU A 138 -15.04 15.07 15.06
CA LEU A 138 -15.72 16.37 15.08
C LEU A 138 -17.07 16.36 14.31
N GLY A 139 -17.46 15.20 13.75
CA GLY A 139 -18.66 15.09 12.90
C GLY A 139 -18.53 15.79 11.55
N LEU A 140 -17.30 16.01 11.08
CA LEU A 140 -16.99 16.67 9.81
C LEU A 140 -16.58 15.64 8.76
N THR A 141 -17.05 15.80 7.54
CA THR A 141 -16.65 14.96 6.41
C THR A 141 -15.66 15.73 5.53
N LEU A 142 -14.49 15.14 5.30
CA LEU A 142 -13.50 15.66 4.37
C LEU A 142 -13.91 15.32 2.93
N SER A 143 -14.03 16.32 2.06
CA SER A 143 -14.24 16.13 0.63
C SER A 143 -13.12 16.77 -0.17
N LEU A 144 -12.53 16.00 -1.09
CA LEU A 144 -11.47 16.48 -2.00
C LEU A 144 -11.98 16.68 -3.44
N ILE A 145 -13.28 16.46 -3.68
CA ILE A 145 -13.87 16.42 -5.03
C ILE A 145 -14.69 17.69 -5.31
N HIS A 146 -15.23 18.32 -4.28
CA HIS A 146 -16.12 19.48 -4.41
C HIS A 146 -15.35 20.75 -4.11
N ILE A 147 -15.01 21.45 -5.15
CA ILE A 147 -14.52 22.81 -5.11
C ILE A 147 -15.61 23.71 -5.69
#